data_71f729e382f1503c83cabb3437f4382a
#
_entry.id   71f729e382f1503c83cabb3437f4382a
#
_cell.length_a   1.000
_cell.length_b   1.000
_cell.length_c   1.000
_cell.angle_alpha   90.00
_cell.angle_beta   90.00
_cell.angle_gamma   90.00
#
_symmetry.space_group_name_H-M   'P 1'
#
loop_
_entity.id
_entity.type
_entity.pdbx_description
1 polymer ?
#
loop_
_entity_poly.entity_id
_entity_poly.type
_entity_poly.pdbx_seq_one_letter_code
_entity_poly.pdbx_strand_id
1 'polypeptide(L)'
;MNLWDPPGDVAQALADHLAAGHAVVAQSWIEVTGPFVTSHVYVVKSVEAAGDQSYVTVYNVWGYDGKPWPGDANPNDGLLRVSIAQFIKDFVSVNVCMA
;
A
#
# COMPACT_ATOMS: atom_id res chain seq x y z
N MET A 1 7.00 12.99 1.76
CA MET A 1 7.32 11.55 1.95
C MET A 1 7.95 11.01 0.69
N ASN A 2 8.99 10.24 0.85
CA ASN A 2 9.71 9.58 -0.26
C ASN A 2 9.76 8.08 0.05
N LEU A 3 9.43 7.23 -0.92
CA LEU A 3 9.46 5.78 -0.71
C LEU A 3 10.87 5.22 -0.46
N TRP A 4 11.92 6.03 -0.68
CA TRP A 4 13.30 5.68 -0.35
C TRP A 4 13.70 6.06 1.08
N ASP A 5 12.83 6.73 1.83
CA ASP A 5 13.05 7.00 3.25
C ASP A 5 13.04 5.67 4.03
N PRO A 6 13.57 5.65 5.27
CA PRO A 6 13.47 4.44 6.09
C PRO A 6 12.04 3.91 6.18
N PRO A 7 11.83 2.58 6.13
CA PRO A 7 10.48 2.00 6.08
C PRO A 7 9.55 2.48 7.21
N GLY A 8 10.07 2.59 8.42
CA GLY A 8 9.28 3.09 9.55
C GLY A 8 8.81 4.52 9.36
N ASP A 9 9.63 5.36 8.72
CA ASP A 9 9.28 6.76 8.44
C ASP A 9 8.20 6.85 7.35
N VAL A 10 8.29 6.01 6.34
CA VAL A 10 7.26 5.92 5.29
C VAL A 10 5.93 5.48 5.90
N ALA A 11 5.94 4.44 6.72
CA ALA A 11 4.73 3.95 7.38
C ALA A 11 4.12 5.02 8.28
N GLN A 12 4.93 5.74 9.05
CA GLN A 12 4.44 6.79 9.92
C GLN A 12 3.83 7.96 9.12
N ALA A 13 4.47 8.37 8.03
CA ALA A 13 3.96 9.43 7.16
C ALA A 13 2.61 9.04 6.55
N LEU A 14 2.49 7.79 6.07
CA LEU A 14 1.21 7.29 5.53
C LEU A 14 0.13 7.29 6.62
N ALA A 15 0.45 6.80 7.82
CA ALA A 15 -0.48 6.77 8.94
C ALA A 15 -0.94 8.18 9.32
N ASP A 16 -0.03 9.14 9.35
CA ASP A 16 -0.34 10.52 9.69
C ASP A 16 -1.27 11.17 8.66
N HIS A 17 -1.04 10.93 7.37
CA HIS A 17 -1.93 11.43 6.32
C HIS A 17 -3.33 10.83 6.42
N LEU A 18 -3.43 9.53 6.66
CA LEU A 18 -4.72 8.87 6.82
C LEU A 18 -5.46 9.38 8.07
N ALA A 19 -4.75 9.58 9.17
CA ALA A 19 -5.33 10.14 10.39
C ALA A 19 -5.83 11.57 10.21
N ALA A 20 -5.21 12.33 9.31
CA ALA A 20 -5.63 13.69 8.96
C ALA A 20 -6.81 13.70 7.98
N GLY A 21 -7.29 12.54 7.53
CA GLY A 21 -8.41 12.45 6.59
C GLY A 21 -8.01 12.62 5.13
N HIS A 22 -6.72 12.58 4.82
CA HIS A 22 -6.24 12.68 3.43
C HIS A 22 -6.45 11.37 2.69
N ALA A 23 -6.85 11.44 1.43
CA ALA A 23 -6.88 10.29 0.54
C ALA A 23 -5.45 10.03 0.04
N VAL A 24 -5.03 8.76 0.08
CA VAL A 24 -3.70 8.35 -0.35
C VAL A 24 -3.84 7.28 -1.43
N VAL A 25 -3.25 7.53 -2.59
CA VAL A 25 -3.21 6.57 -3.71
C VAL A 25 -1.76 6.22 -4.03
N ALA A 26 -1.55 5.01 -4.51
CA ALA A 26 -0.22 4.52 -4.83
C ALA A 26 -0.25 3.78 -6.15
N GLN A 27 0.82 3.87 -6.92
CA GLN A 27 0.96 3.18 -8.20
C GLN A 27 2.08 2.15 -8.12
N SER A 28 1.77 0.93 -8.56
CA SER A 28 2.75 -0.15 -8.61
C SER A 28 3.70 -0.02 -9.79
N TRP A 29 4.89 -0.64 -9.66
CA TRP A 29 5.88 -0.72 -10.74
C TRP A 29 5.37 -1.59 -11.89
N ILE A 30 6.09 -1.53 -13.03
CA ILE A 30 5.88 -2.44 -14.16
C ILE A 30 6.28 -3.88 -13.82
N GLU A 31 7.10 -4.09 -12.80
CA GLU A 31 7.45 -5.39 -12.25
C GLU A 31 7.24 -5.38 -10.75
N VAL A 32 6.48 -6.35 -10.25
CA VAL A 32 6.20 -6.51 -8.84
C VAL A 32 6.52 -7.92 -8.39
N THR A 33 6.88 -8.07 -7.11
CA THR A 33 7.16 -9.37 -6.50
C THR A 33 6.08 -9.81 -5.53
N GLY A 34 5.19 -8.89 -5.14
CA GLY A 34 4.09 -9.15 -4.23
C GLY A 34 2.76 -9.43 -4.94
N PRO A 35 1.64 -9.27 -4.23
CA PRO A 35 0.31 -9.63 -4.72
C PRO A 35 -0.30 -8.62 -5.67
N PHE A 36 0.47 -7.63 -6.11
CA PHE A 36 -0.08 -6.49 -6.86
C PHE A 36 -0.13 -6.75 -8.36
N VAL A 37 -1.11 -6.14 -9.01
CA VAL A 37 -1.14 -6.01 -10.46
C VAL A 37 -0.11 -4.96 -10.86
N THR A 38 0.62 -5.21 -11.93
CA THR A 38 1.67 -4.28 -12.40
C THR A 38 1.06 -3.00 -12.98
N SER A 39 1.78 -1.88 -12.85
CA SER A 39 1.39 -0.57 -13.41
C SER A 39 -0.06 -0.20 -13.09
N HIS A 40 -0.48 -0.43 -11.84
CA HIS A 40 -1.86 -0.27 -11.41
C HIS A 40 -1.96 0.67 -10.21
N VAL A 41 -3.10 1.33 -10.08
CA VAL A 41 -3.36 2.28 -9.00
C VAL A 41 -4.14 1.59 -7.88
N TYR A 42 -3.68 1.80 -6.65
CA TYR A 42 -4.31 1.30 -5.43
C TYR A 42 -4.61 2.46 -4.48
N VAL A 43 -5.64 2.30 -3.66
CA VAL A 43 -5.94 3.23 -2.57
C VAL A 43 -5.34 2.68 -1.29
N VAL A 44 -4.57 3.49 -0.57
CA VAL A 44 -4.07 3.10 0.74
C VAL A 44 -5.19 3.27 1.76
N LYS A 45 -5.63 2.17 2.36
CA LYS A 45 -6.79 2.16 3.27
C LYS A 45 -6.39 2.28 4.72
N SER A 46 -5.31 1.62 5.13
CA SER A 46 -4.85 1.66 6.51
C SER A 46 -3.38 1.33 6.62
N VAL A 47 -2.77 1.78 7.70
CA VAL A 47 -1.38 1.47 8.04
C VAL A 47 -1.34 1.09 9.51
N GLU A 48 -0.73 -0.07 9.79
CA GLU A 48 -0.40 -0.49 11.14
C GLU A 48 1.06 -0.11 11.38
N ALA A 49 1.28 1.06 11.98
CA ALA A 49 2.62 1.61 12.18
C ALA A 49 3.28 0.95 13.39
N ALA A 50 4.38 0.25 13.16
CA ALA A 50 5.19 -0.42 14.18
C ALA A 50 6.67 -0.41 13.76
N GLY A 51 7.19 0.75 13.37
CA GLY A 51 8.54 0.90 12.85
C GLY A 51 8.73 0.08 11.58
N ASP A 52 9.84 -0.67 11.51
CA ASP A 52 10.14 -1.49 10.35
C ASP A 52 9.24 -2.73 10.22
N GLN A 53 8.43 -3.02 11.24
CA GLN A 53 7.45 -4.11 11.25
C GLN A 53 6.05 -3.65 10.88
N SER A 54 5.93 -2.48 10.28
CA SER A 54 4.65 -1.92 9.86
C SER A 54 4.03 -2.69 8.70
N TYR A 55 2.69 -2.63 8.62
CA TYR A 55 1.91 -3.23 7.54
C TYR A 55 1.04 -2.16 6.87
N VAL A 56 0.85 -2.31 5.58
CA VAL A 56 0.01 -1.42 4.76
C VAL A 56 -1.10 -2.25 4.14
N THR A 57 -2.34 -1.77 4.23
CA THR A 57 -3.47 -2.37 3.54
C THR A 57 -3.90 -1.44 2.41
N VAL A 58 -3.91 -1.97 1.19
CA VAL A 58 -4.33 -1.24 -0.01
C VAL A 58 -5.59 -1.87 -0.59
N TYR A 59 -6.36 -1.06 -1.31
CA TYR A 59 -7.57 -1.49 -2.00
C TYR A 59 -7.38 -1.39 -3.50
N ASN A 60 -7.66 -2.48 -4.21
CA ASN A 60 -7.70 -2.50 -5.66
C ASN A 60 -9.04 -1.94 -6.12
N VAL A 61 -9.01 -0.87 -6.91
CA VAL A 61 -10.23 -0.20 -7.39
C VAL A 61 -11.11 -1.10 -8.26
N TRP A 62 -10.60 -2.24 -8.73
CA TRP A 62 -11.42 -3.23 -9.43
C TRP A 62 -12.41 -3.95 -8.50
N GLY A 63 -12.23 -3.87 -7.17
CA GLY A 63 -13.08 -4.56 -6.21
C GLY A 63 -12.71 -6.03 -5.97
N TYR A 64 -11.62 -6.51 -6.55
CA TYR A 64 -11.04 -7.83 -6.30
C TYR A 64 -9.52 -7.75 -6.39
N ASP A 65 -8.83 -8.77 -5.88
CA ASP A 65 -7.38 -8.68 -5.67
C ASP A 65 -6.56 -8.69 -6.96
N GLY A 66 -7.03 -9.35 -7.99
CA GLY A 66 -6.34 -9.45 -9.27
C GLY A 66 -5.52 -10.71 -9.42
N LYS A 67 -4.86 -11.18 -8.37
CA LYS A 67 -4.13 -12.45 -8.36
C LYS A 67 -4.07 -13.02 -6.94
N PRO A 68 -3.96 -14.36 -6.79
CA PRO A 68 -3.90 -14.98 -5.47
C PRO A 68 -2.60 -14.63 -4.73
N TRP A 69 -2.71 -14.56 -3.40
CA TRP A 69 -1.57 -14.29 -2.54
C TRP A 69 -1.67 -15.11 -1.26
N PRO A 70 -0.62 -15.85 -0.86
CA PRO A 70 -0.63 -16.61 0.37
C PRO A 70 -0.88 -15.71 1.58
N GLY A 71 -1.78 -16.11 2.46
CA GLY A 71 -2.16 -15.32 3.63
C GLY A 71 -3.31 -14.35 3.42
N ASP A 72 -3.78 -14.19 2.19
CA ASP A 72 -4.99 -13.42 1.91
C ASP A 72 -6.21 -14.31 2.16
N ALA A 73 -6.97 -14.00 3.21
CA ALA A 73 -8.13 -14.80 3.60
C ALA A 73 -9.33 -14.63 2.67
N ASN A 74 -9.36 -13.55 1.88
CA ASN A 74 -10.46 -13.27 0.96
C ASN A 74 -9.94 -12.64 -0.34
N PRO A 75 -9.59 -13.46 -1.34
CA PRO A 75 -8.99 -12.96 -2.58
C PRO A 75 -9.93 -12.14 -3.46
N ASN A 76 -11.20 -12.00 -3.09
CA ASN A 76 -12.20 -11.29 -3.90
C ASN A 76 -12.68 -9.99 -3.26
N ASP A 77 -12.07 -9.52 -2.17
CA ASP A 77 -12.50 -8.29 -1.49
C ASP A 77 -11.75 -7.04 -1.95
N GLY A 78 -10.75 -7.21 -2.78
CA GLY A 78 -9.92 -6.09 -3.26
C GLY A 78 -8.89 -5.58 -2.25
N LEU A 79 -8.89 -6.09 -1.03
CA LEU A 79 -7.99 -5.64 0.04
C LEU A 79 -6.74 -6.52 0.10
N LEU A 80 -5.57 -5.88 0.11
CA LEU A 80 -4.28 -6.55 0.19
C LEU A 80 -3.47 -5.94 1.33
N ARG A 81 -3.06 -6.77 2.29
CA ARG A 81 -2.23 -6.37 3.43
C ARG A 81 -0.82 -6.90 3.25
N VAL A 82 0.15 -6.01 3.18
CA VAL A 82 1.55 -6.38 2.98
C VAL A 82 2.44 -5.65 4.00
N SER A 83 3.66 -6.18 4.20
CA SER A 83 4.65 -5.46 5.00
C SER A 83 5.02 -4.15 4.33
N ILE A 84 5.48 -3.18 5.13
CA ILE A 84 5.96 -1.90 4.59
C ILE A 84 7.13 -2.12 3.62
N ALA A 85 7.99 -3.09 3.88
CA ALA A 85 9.10 -3.41 2.98
C ALA A 85 8.61 -3.88 1.61
N GLN A 86 7.58 -4.74 1.58
CA GLN A 86 6.99 -5.20 0.32
C GLN A 86 6.30 -4.06 -0.42
N PHE A 87 5.60 -3.18 0.29
CA PHE A 87 4.96 -2.00 -0.29
C PHE A 87 5.99 -1.10 -0.96
N ILE A 88 7.06 -0.76 -0.25
CA ILE A 88 8.12 0.11 -0.79
C ILE A 88 8.78 -0.51 -2.02
N LYS A 89 8.96 -1.83 -2.03
CA LYS A 89 9.60 -2.54 -3.13
C LYS A 89 8.75 -2.52 -4.40
N ASP A 90 7.44 -2.65 -4.26
CA ASP A 90 6.54 -2.85 -5.39
C ASP A 90 5.85 -1.58 -5.90
N PHE A 91 5.94 -0.47 -5.16
CA PHE A 91 5.30 0.78 -5.57
C PHE A 91 6.33 1.82 -6.02
N VAL A 92 5.98 2.54 -7.08
CA VAL A 92 6.84 3.57 -7.67
C VAL A 92 6.51 4.96 -7.15
N SER A 93 5.26 5.21 -6.80
CA SER A 93 4.82 6.53 -6.35
C SER A 93 3.65 6.46 -5.38
N VAL A 94 3.58 7.48 -4.54
CA VAL A 94 2.45 7.71 -3.63
C VAL A 94 2.01 9.15 -3.80
N ASN A 95 0.72 9.35 -3.99
CA ASN A 95 0.12 10.68 -4.10
C ASN A 95 -0.86 10.88 -2.95
N VAL A 96 -0.73 12.00 -2.26
CA VAL A 96 -1.61 12.37 -1.16
C VAL A 96 -2.51 13.51 -1.62
N CYS A 97 -3.82 13.30 -1.52
CA CYS A 97 -4.81 14.32 -1.85
C CYS A 97 -5.23 15.03 -0.56
N MET A 98 -4.79 16.25 -0.41
CA MET A 98 -5.14 17.10 0.73
C MET A 98 -6.32 17.97 0.33
N ALA A 99 -7.50 17.40 0.48
CA ALA A 99 -8.74 18.10 0.14
C ALA A 99 -9.12 19.13 1.18
#